data_16e9d01c1e7d668aa027fe8aa9a4f0f6
#
_entry.id   16e9d01c1e7d668aa027fe8aa9a4f0f6
#
_cell.length_a   1.000
_cell.length_b   1.000
_cell.length_c   1.000
_cell.angle_alpha   90.00
_cell.angle_beta   90.00
_cell.angle_gamma   90.00
#
_symmetry.space_group_name_H-M   'P 1'
#
loop_
_entity.id
_entity.type
_entity.pdbx_description
1 polymer ?
#
loop_
_entity_poly.entity_id
_entity_poly.type
_entity_poly.pdbx_seq_one_letter_code
_entity_poly.pdbx_strand_id
1 'polypeptide(L)'
;MGPRILSQEGCRYDMITLQSAGVRWQKGTPVPASVASPADREKTMAYQIFRRHNQREEAGQLHLKFDSLISHDITYVGIIQTAKASGLKEFPVPYVMTNCHNSLCAVGGTINEDDHVFGLSAAIKYGGNFVPANQAVIHQYAREMMSGCGRMILGSDSHTRYGAIGTMGVGEGGPEIVKQLLKNTYDIASPQVVLVYLTGSPAQGVGPHDVAIALCGAVYKNGFVKNKVLEFAGPGIAGLPMDYRIGIDVMTTETACLSSIWETDGAVEEYLAIHGRPEAYEALHPQEGAYYDSMITIDLSKVEPMAALPFHPAEAYPIRELMANPGDIFREVEKRAAEQFGGKVNLSLTDKLVDGKVVVDQGIIAGCAGGMYDNIAEAAAILDGHDVGSGYFSLSIYPPSVPVNLELIQNGVQQSLLQAGALFKPCFCGPCFGAGDVPANNGLSIRHTTRNFPNREGSKPGDGQL
;
A
#
# COMPACT_ATOMS: atom_id res chain seq x y z
N MET A 1 -6.04 -30.42 -24.72
CA MET A 1 -5.84 -30.34 -23.28
C MET A 1 -6.48 -29.03 -22.83
N GLY A 2 -7.55 -29.09 -22.06
CA GLY A 2 -8.25 -27.90 -21.56
C GLY A 2 -7.37 -27.08 -20.62
N PRO A 3 -7.65 -25.78 -20.41
CA PRO A 3 -6.88 -24.92 -19.51
C PRO A 3 -6.89 -25.53 -18.11
N ARG A 4 -5.70 -25.71 -17.53
CA ARG A 4 -5.58 -26.09 -16.12
C ARG A 4 -6.10 -24.91 -15.28
N ILE A 5 -7.34 -25.00 -14.86
CA ILE A 5 -7.83 -24.30 -13.68
C ILE A 5 -7.09 -24.97 -12.54
N LEU A 6 -6.23 -24.24 -11.84
CA LEU A 6 -5.71 -24.69 -10.57
C LEU A 6 -6.88 -24.66 -9.59
N SER A 7 -7.67 -25.75 -9.63
CA SER A 7 -8.74 -25.98 -8.69
C SER A 7 -8.14 -26.23 -7.31
N GLN A 8 -8.51 -25.39 -6.36
CA GLN A 8 -8.70 -25.66 -4.92
C GLN A 8 -7.60 -26.32 -4.07
N GLU A 9 -6.55 -26.91 -4.59
CA GLU A 9 -5.53 -27.54 -3.71
C GLU A 9 -4.44 -26.57 -3.20
N GLY A 10 -4.64 -25.25 -3.31
CA GLY A 10 -3.65 -24.27 -2.86
C GLY A 10 -4.19 -22.90 -2.46
N CYS A 11 -5.43 -22.57 -2.76
CA CYS A 11 -6.01 -21.28 -2.33
C CYS A 11 -6.94 -21.52 -1.14
N ARG A 12 -6.55 -20.99 0.02
CA ARG A 12 -7.31 -21.07 1.29
C ARG A 12 -8.61 -20.26 1.25
N TYR A 13 -8.84 -19.49 0.18
CA TYR A 13 -9.88 -18.49 0.13
C TYR A 13 -10.82 -18.68 -1.05
N ASP A 14 -12.09 -18.98 -0.78
CA ASP A 14 -13.14 -19.19 -1.80
C ASP A 14 -13.48 -17.91 -2.59
N MET A 15 -13.08 -16.72 -2.07
CA MET A 15 -13.31 -15.43 -2.71
C MET A 15 -12.33 -15.13 -3.85
N ILE A 16 -11.18 -15.82 -3.93
CA ILE A 16 -10.12 -15.55 -4.90
C ILE A 16 -9.85 -16.78 -5.77
N THR A 17 -9.88 -16.58 -7.07
CA THR A 17 -9.51 -17.61 -8.05
C THR A 17 -8.29 -17.16 -8.84
N LEU A 18 -7.26 -18.02 -8.91
CA LEU A 18 -6.05 -17.79 -9.69
C LEU A 18 -6.10 -18.58 -11.00
N GLN A 19 -5.90 -17.89 -12.12
CA GLN A 19 -5.84 -18.50 -13.45
C GLN A 19 -4.48 -18.20 -14.09
N SER A 20 -3.63 -19.21 -14.25
CA SER A 20 -2.31 -19.09 -14.88
C SER A 20 -2.37 -19.00 -16.40
N ALA A 21 -3.47 -19.41 -17.02
CA ALA A 21 -3.67 -19.28 -18.46
C ALA A 21 -4.03 -17.84 -18.82
N GLY A 22 -3.52 -17.37 -19.95
CA GLY A 22 -3.82 -16.03 -20.46
C GLY A 22 -5.30 -15.81 -20.74
N VAL A 23 -5.71 -14.55 -20.67
CA VAL A 23 -7.05 -14.10 -20.99
C VAL A 23 -7.01 -12.91 -21.95
N ARG A 24 -8.10 -12.70 -22.68
CA ARG A 24 -8.30 -11.57 -23.56
C ARG A 24 -9.53 -10.78 -23.14
N TRP A 25 -9.41 -9.47 -23.10
CA TRP A 25 -10.52 -8.57 -22.82
C TRP A 25 -11.44 -8.46 -24.03
N GLN A 26 -12.69 -8.84 -23.89
CA GLN A 26 -13.69 -8.77 -24.96
C GLN A 26 -15.02 -8.28 -24.39
N LYS A 27 -15.56 -7.20 -24.96
CA LYS A 27 -16.86 -6.63 -24.58
C LYS A 27 -17.02 -6.44 -23.05
N GLY A 28 -15.97 -5.93 -22.40
CA GLY A 28 -15.99 -5.67 -20.96
C GLY A 28 -15.80 -6.89 -20.05
N THR A 29 -15.45 -8.06 -20.62
CA THR A 29 -15.24 -9.29 -19.85
C THR A 29 -14.00 -10.05 -20.30
N PRO A 30 -13.31 -10.77 -19.38
CA PRO A 30 -12.20 -11.63 -19.75
C PRO A 30 -12.69 -12.95 -20.35
N VAL A 31 -12.10 -13.35 -21.47
CA VAL A 31 -12.31 -14.67 -22.08
C VAL A 31 -11.00 -15.43 -22.20
N PRO A 32 -10.98 -16.77 -22.09
CA PRO A 32 -9.76 -17.56 -22.23
C PRO A 32 -9.03 -17.28 -23.56
N ALA A 33 -7.70 -17.15 -23.51
CA ALA A 33 -6.89 -16.93 -24.70
C ALA A 33 -5.58 -17.72 -24.61
N SER A 34 -5.16 -18.34 -25.72
CA SER A 34 -3.99 -19.23 -25.73
C SER A 34 -2.73 -18.59 -26.28
N VAL A 35 -2.82 -17.47 -26.98
CA VAL A 35 -1.66 -16.83 -27.66
C VAL A 35 -1.76 -15.31 -27.53
N ALA A 36 -0.66 -14.70 -27.10
CA ALA A 36 -0.46 -13.27 -27.13
C ALA A 36 0.33 -12.86 -28.38
N SER A 37 -0.08 -11.79 -29.03
CA SER A 37 0.84 -11.01 -29.85
C SER A 37 1.37 -9.82 -29.02
N PRO A 38 2.57 -9.28 -29.32
CA PRO A 38 3.03 -8.05 -28.66
C PRO A 38 2.00 -6.92 -28.77
N ALA A 39 1.36 -6.76 -29.92
CA ALA A 39 0.33 -5.77 -30.17
C ALA A 39 -0.92 -5.93 -29.27
N ASP A 40 -1.23 -7.12 -28.80
CA ASP A 40 -2.37 -7.34 -27.90
C ASP A 40 -2.04 -6.94 -26.45
N ARG A 41 -0.78 -7.06 -26.01
CA ARG A 41 -0.34 -6.54 -24.72
C ARG A 41 -0.34 -5.01 -24.68
N GLU A 42 -0.02 -4.35 -25.79
CA GLU A 42 -0.05 -2.89 -25.89
C GLU A 42 -1.43 -2.28 -25.66
N LYS A 43 -2.48 -3.09 -25.72
CA LYS A 43 -3.87 -2.69 -25.45
C LYS A 43 -4.23 -2.67 -23.96
N THR A 44 -3.39 -3.22 -23.09
CA THR A 44 -3.56 -3.12 -21.64
C THR A 44 -3.31 -1.68 -21.17
N MET A 45 -3.93 -1.24 -20.06
CA MET A 45 -3.68 0.10 -19.51
C MET A 45 -2.21 0.29 -19.14
N ALA A 46 -1.60 -0.75 -18.57
CA ALA A 46 -0.18 -0.73 -18.21
C ALA A 46 0.72 -0.40 -19.42
N TYR A 47 0.53 -1.09 -20.54
CA TYR A 47 1.36 -0.84 -21.73
C TYR A 47 1.01 0.46 -22.46
N GLN A 48 -0.23 0.93 -22.38
CA GLN A 48 -0.60 2.27 -22.87
C GLN A 48 0.21 3.36 -22.11
N ILE A 49 0.40 3.20 -20.79
CA ILE A 49 1.21 4.09 -19.97
C ILE A 49 2.70 3.91 -20.28
N PHE A 50 3.22 2.69 -20.28
CA PHE A 50 4.63 2.44 -20.61
C PHE A 50 5.04 3.04 -21.95
N ARG A 51 4.23 2.91 -22.98
CA ARG A 51 4.52 3.47 -24.30
C ARG A 51 4.70 4.98 -24.30
N ARG A 52 3.96 5.71 -23.44
CA ARG A 52 4.09 7.16 -23.29
C ARG A 52 5.42 7.57 -22.63
N HIS A 53 6.00 6.68 -21.83
CA HIS A 53 7.18 6.95 -21.00
C HIS A 53 8.45 6.26 -21.48
N ASN A 54 8.35 5.34 -22.42
CA ASN A 54 9.48 4.62 -22.97
C ASN A 54 10.28 5.50 -23.93
N GLN A 55 11.56 5.66 -23.66
CA GLN A 55 12.44 6.56 -24.41
C GLN A 55 13.10 5.90 -25.62
N ARG A 56 13.11 4.58 -25.68
CA ARG A 56 13.75 3.81 -26.74
C ARG A 56 13.01 2.50 -26.93
N GLU A 57 12.77 2.15 -28.18
CA GLU A 57 12.22 0.84 -28.51
C GLU A 57 13.33 -0.21 -28.53
N GLU A 58 13.19 -1.23 -27.71
CA GLU A 58 14.04 -2.40 -27.65
C GLU A 58 13.19 -3.63 -27.32
N ALA A 59 13.32 -4.69 -28.12
CA ALA A 59 12.51 -5.88 -27.93
C ALA A 59 12.71 -6.51 -26.55
N GLY A 60 11.62 -6.64 -25.77
CA GLY A 60 11.64 -7.22 -24.44
C GLY A 60 12.20 -6.34 -23.33
N GLN A 61 12.50 -5.06 -23.61
CA GLN A 61 13.01 -4.09 -22.65
C GLN A 61 12.19 -2.79 -22.67
N LEU A 62 12.15 -2.10 -21.52
CA LEU A 62 11.59 -0.77 -21.38
C LEU A 62 12.65 0.16 -20.77
N HIS A 63 12.75 1.37 -21.31
CA HIS A 63 13.65 2.43 -20.88
C HIS A 63 12.84 3.63 -20.45
N LEU A 64 12.41 3.63 -19.19
CA LEU A 64 11.35 4.52 -18.71
C LEU A 64 11.90 5.82 -18.12
N LYS A 65 11.19 6.91 -18.35
CA LYS A 65 11.28 8.15 -17.59
C LYS A 65 9.98 8.42 -16.88
N PHE A 66 10.10 8.99 -15.70
CA PHE A 66 8.95 9.31 -14.85
C PHE A 66 8.59 10.79 -14.95
N ASP A 67 7.30 11.11 -14.78
CA ASP A 67 6.81 12.48 -14.79
C ASP A 67 7.24 13.23 -13.53
N SER A 68 7.38 12.54 -12.41
CA SER A 68 7.81 13.11 -11.14
C SER A 68 8.44 12.08 -10.22
N LEU A 69 9.16 12.58 -9.23
CA LEU A 69 9.87 11.79 -8.22
C LEU A 69 9.38 12.18 -6.83
N ILE A 70 9.39 11.23 -5.89
CA ILE A 70 9.05 11.51 -4.50
C ILE A 70 9.93 10.69 -3.55
N SER A 71 10.38 11.31 -2.47
CA SER A 71 11.20 10.69 -1.43
C SER A 71 10.84 11.19 -0.04
N HIS A 72 11.25 10.45 0.97
CA HIS A 72 11.06 10.82 2.37
C HIS A 72 12.42 11.07 3.08
N ASP A 73 12.34 11.59 4.26
CA ASP A 73 13.46 12.07 5.07
C ASP A 73 14.52 10.98 5.42
N ILE A 74 14.16 9.72 5.43
CA ILE A 74 15.14 8.62 5.60
C ILE A 74 16.02 8.45 4.34
N THR A 75 15.55 8.85 3.16
CA THR A 75 16.19 8.49 1.88
C THR A 75 16.72 9.66 1.10
N TYR A 76 16.04 10.83 1.08
CA TYR A 76 16.40 11.93 0.15
C TYR A 76 17.78 12.52 0.43
N VAL A 77 18.27 12.52 1.67
CA VAL A 77 19.60 13.05 1.98
C VAL A 77 20.66 12.28 1.21
N GLY A 78 20.69 10.96 1.33
CA GLY A 78 21.65 10.12 0.60
C GLY A 78 21.47 10.17 -0.92
N ILE A 79 20.24 10.23 -1.40
CA ILE A 79 19.90 10.37 -2.83
C ILE A 79 20.52 11.67 -3.40
N ILE A 80 20.24 12.80 -2.75
CA ILE A 80 20.68 14.13 -3.23
C ILE A 80 22.19 14.24 -3.12
N GLN A 81 22.81 13.76 -2.04
CA GLN A 81 24.27 13.75 -1.90
C GLN A 81 24.94 12.94 -3.00
N THR A 82 24.41 11.76 -3.33
CA THR A 82 24.92 10.91 -4.40
C THR A 82 24.75 11.58 -5.77
N ALA A 83 23.57 12.13 -6.05
CA ALA A 83 23.31 12.86 -7.29
C ALA A 83 24.20 14.09 -7.43
N LYS A 84 24.42 14.85 -6.34
CA LYS A 84 25.34 16.00 -6.29
C LYS A 84 26.78 15.58 -6.61
N ALA A 85 27.27 14.50 -5.98
CA ALA A 85 28.61 13.97 -6.26
C ALA A 85 28.77 13.52 -7.71
N SER A 86 27.66 13.11 -8.35
CA SER A 86 27.60 12.69 -9.76
C SER A 86 27.28 13.82 -10.74
N GLY A 87 27.28 15.07 -10.31
CA GLY A 87 27.19 16.23 -11.19
C GLY A 87 25.79 16.85 -11.32
N LEU A 88 24.87 16.59 -10.42
CA LEU A 88 23.54 17.20 -10.40
C LEU A 88 23.64 18.75 -10.42
N LYS A 89 22.89 19.39 -11.31
CA LYS A 89 22.81 20.85 -11.45
C LYS A 89 21.44 21.39 -11.01
N GLU A 90 20.37 20.70 -11.40
CA GLU A 90 18.97 21.02 -11.14
C GLU A 90 18.17 19.72 -11.14
N PHE A 91 17.00 19.71 -10.54
CA PHE A 91 16.08 18.56 -10.67
C PHE A 91 15.42 18.61 -12.06
N PRO A 92 15.58 17.56 -12.88
CA PRO A 92 15.11 17.58 -14.27
C PRO A 92 13.59 17.41 -14.41
N VAL A 93 12.95 16.92 -13.36
CA VAL A 93 11.49 16.70 -13.24
C VAL A 93 11.07 17.12 -11.83
N PRO A 94 9.77 17.39 -11.59
CA PRO A 94 9.29 17.67 -10.24
C PRO A 94 9.76 16.61 -9.25
N TYR A 95 10.47 17.04 -8.22
CA TYR A 95 10.94 16.16 -7.14
C TYR A 95 10.44 16.66 -5.79
N VAL A 96 9.70 15.81 -5.10
CA VAL A 96 9.09 16.12 -3.81
C VAL A 96 9.84 15.41 -2.70
N MET A 97 10.18 16.16 -1.66
CA MET A 97 10.83 15.67 -0.44
C MET A 97 9.86 15.84 0.73
N THR A 98 9.42 14.71 1.32
CA THR A 98 8.49 14.69 2.45
C THR A 98 9.20 14.35 3.75
N ASN A 99 8.74 14.88 4.87
CA ASN A 99 9.33 14.71 6.19
C ASN A 99 8.35 13.96 7.10
N CYS A 100 8.09 12.71 6.78
CA CYS A 100 7.04 11.93 7.42
C CYS A 100 7.52 10.62 8.09
N HIS A 101 8.80 10.24 7.96
CA HIS A 101 9.36 9.02 8.54
C HIS A 101 10.20 9.29 9.78
N ASN A 102 11.08 10.30 9.76
CA ASN A 102 11.91 10.71 10.88
C ASN A 102 11.45 12.03 11.51
N SER A 103 10.21 12.42 11.30
CA SER A 103 9.68 13.61 11.97
C SER A 103 9.84 13.48 13.50
N LEU A 104 9.93 14.59 14.20
CA LEU A 104 10.14 14.65 15.66
C LEU A 104 9.14 13.85 16.50
N CYS A 105 8.11 13.26 15.87
CA CYS A 105 7.20 12.34 16.52
C CYS A 105 7.86 11.03 16.96
N ALA A 106 8.86 10.56 16.20
CA ALA A 106 9.56 9.30 16.48
C ALA A 106 10.86 9.51 17.24
N VAL A 107 11.67 10.45 16.80
CA VAL A 107 13.00 10.71 17.34
C VAL A 107 13.19 12.21 17.51
N GLY A 108 13.23 12.69 18.72
CA GLY A 108 13.46 14.10 19.06
C GLY A 108 14.92 14.49 19.00
N GLY A 109 15.62 14.18 17.90
CA GLY A 109 17.06 14.45 17.76
C GLY A 109 17.36 15.57 16.78
N THR A 110 18.37 16.42 17.08
CA THR A 110 18.86 17.46 16.19
C THR A 110 19.24 16.92 14.81
N ILE A 111 19.72 15.71 14.71
CA ILE A 111 20.08 15.08 13.43
C ILE A 111 18.89 14.97 12.47
N ASN A 112 17.71 14.70 12.98
CA ASN A 112 16.51 14.65 12.15
C ASN A 112 16.12 16.02 11.63
N GLU A 113 16.27 17.05 12.45
CA GLU A 113 16.00 18.42 12.05
C GLU A 113 17.06 18.94 11.07
N ASP A 114 18.32 18.53 11.21
CA ASP A 114 19.38 18.82 10.22
C ASP A 114 19.05 18.19 8.85
N ASP A 115 18.49 16.97 8.81
CA ASP A 115 18.02 16.34 7.57
C ASP A 115 16.90 17.16 6.92
N HIS A 116 15.96 17.69 7.72
CA HIS A 116 14.88 18.56 7.23
C HIS A 116 15.41 19.88 6.69
N VAL A 117 16.35 20.53 7.39
CA VAL A 117 17.04 21.74 6.92
C VAL A 117 17.79 21.47 5.61
N PHE A 118 18.47 20.32 5.52
CA PHE A 118 19.13 19.90 4.28
C PHE A 118 18.12 19.76 3.14
N GLY A 119 16.99 19.06 3.37
CA GLY A 119 15.93 18.86 2.37
C GLY A 119 15.37 20.19 1.84
N LEU A 120 15.07 21.13 2.75
CA LEU A 120 14.62 22.48 2.37
C LEU A 120 15.66 23.21 1.54
N SER A 121 16.92 23.19 1.97
CA SER A 121 18.03 23.86 1.25
C SER A 121 18.24 23.24 -0.14
N ALA A 122 18.09 21.94 -0.27
CA ALA A 122 18.18 21.23 -1.54
C ALA A 122 17.01 21.58 -2.47
N ALA A 123 15.79 21.65 -1.95
CA ALA A 123 14.63 22.09 -2.72
C ALA A 123 14.82 23.50 -3.30
N ILE A 124 15.28 24.43 -2.49
CA ILE A 124 15.57 25.81 -2.92
C ILE A 124 16.67 25.81 -3.98
N LYS A 125 17.74 25.05 -3.75
CA LYS A 125 18.92 25.04 -4.63
C LYS A 125 18.68 24.39 -5.99
N TYR A 126 17.95 23.29 -6.03
CA TYR A 126 17.81 22.44 -7.23
C TYR A 126 16.43 22.55 -7.88
N GLY A 127 15.49 23.30 -7.31
CA GLY A 127 14.16 23.53 -7.87
C GLY A 127 13.14 22.44 -7.50
N GLY A 128 13.22 21.85 -6.30
CA GLY A 128 12.29 20.84 -5.81
C GLY A 128 11.18 21.38 -4.91
N ASN A 129 10.29 20.49 -4.47
CA ASN A 129 9.24 20.77 -3.52
C ASN A 129 9.58 20.15 -2.16
N PHE A 130 9.47 20.94 -1.09
CA PHE A 130 9.67 20.48 0.28
C PHE A 130 8.34 20.45 1.03
N VAL A 131 8.01 19.30 1.63
CA VAL A 131 6.83 19.14 2.46
C VAL A 131 7.26 19.04 3.91
N PRO A 132 6.91 20.00 4.77
CA PRO A 132 7.28 19.99 6.18
C PRO A 132 6.77 18.76 6.92
N ALA A 133 7.37 18.46 8.06
CA ALA A 133 6.90 17.42 8.97
C ALA A 133 5.44 17.64 9.37
N ASN A 134 4.73 16.55 9.61
CA ASN A 134 3.35 16.53 10.11
C ASN A 134 2.29 17.14 9.17
N GLN A 135 2.62 17.40 7.90
CA GLN A 135 1.65 17.90 6.92
C GLN A 135 0.92 16.77 6.19
N ALA A 136 1.65 15.77 5.75
CA ALA A 136 1.11 14.57 5.11
C ALA A 136 2.12 13.43 5.14
N VAL A 137 1.64 12.19 5.15
CA VAL A 137 2.48 11.03 4.81
C VAL A 137 2.76 11.04 3.30
N ILE A 138 3.93 10.53 2.91
CA ILE A 138 4.43 10.59 1.52
C ILE A 138 3.39 10.20 0.48
N HIS A 139 2.73 9.05 0.68
CA HIS A 139 1.80 8.52 -0.33
C HIS A 139 0.48 9.30 -0.38
N GLN A 140 0.03 9.86 0.72
CA GLN A 140 -1.16 10.71 0.71
C GLN A 140 -0.88 12.04 0.01
N TYR A 141 0.28 12.65 0.27
CA TYR A 141 0.71 13.84 -0.47
C TYR A 141 0.76 13.58 -1.99
N ALA A 142 1.36 12.44 -2.38
CA ALA A 142 1.42 12.08 -3.80
C ALA A 142 0.03 11.92 -4.43
N ARG A 143 -0.90 11.29 -3.74
CA ARG A 143 -2.29 11.12 -4.20
C ARG A 143 -3.00 12.45 -4.36
N GLU A 144 -2.93 13.30 -3.34
CA GLU A 144 -3.61 14.60 -3.33
C GLU A 144 -2.99 15.61 -4.32
N MET A 145 -1.66 15.62 -4.48
CA MET A 145 -0.95 16.72 -5.14
C MET A 145 -0.24 16.36 -6.45
N MET A 146 0.07 15.08 -6.70
CA MET A 146 0.94 14.70 -7.82
C MET A 146 0.28 13.73 -8.82
N SER A 147 -0.60 12.85 -8.32
CA SER A 147 -1.21 11.80 -9.15
C SER A 147 -2.11 12.37 -10.23
N GLY A 148 -2.17 11.70 -11.38
CA GLY A 148 -3.05 11.99 -12.51
C GLY A 148 -3.07 10.81 -13.46
N CYS A 149 -4.16 10.63 -14.18
CA CYS A 149 -4.35 9.48 -15.05
C CYS A 149 -3.28 9.42 -16.15
N GLY A 150 -2.74 8.23 -16.39
CA GLY A 150 -1.71 8.01 -17.40
C GLY A 150 -0.31 8.46 -17.02
N ARG A 151 -0.09 8.99 -15.81
CA ARG A 151 1.24 9.42 -15.31
C ARG A 151 2.01 8.27 -14.70
N MET A 152 3.34 8.46 -14.59
CA MET A 152 4.25 7.59 -13.84
C MET A 152 5.00 8.36 -12.77
N ILE A 153 5.02 7.83 -11.56
CA ILE A 153 5.75 8.41 -10.40
C ILE A 153 6.72 7.37 -9.85
N LEU A 154 8.00 7.75 -9.71
CA LEU A 154 8.99 6.95 -9.02
C LEU A 154 9.19 7.46 -7.60
N GLY A 155 9.06 6.57 -6.64
CA GLY A 155 9.26 6.88 -5.23
C GLY A 155 10.37 6.07 -4.59
N SER A 156 11.03 6.63 -3.59
CA SER A 156 12.03 5.91 -2.79
C SER A 156 11.41 5.06 -1.66
N ASP A 157 10.09 5.03 -1.58
CA ASP A 157 9.33 4.18 -0.67
C ASP A 157 8.63 3.05 -1.43
N SER A 158 8.64 1.85 -0.88
CA SER A 158 8.07 0.65 -1.50
C SER A 158 6.56 0.70 -1.71
N HIS A 159 5.81 1.50 -0.92
CA HIS A 159 4.37 1.70 -1.07
C HIS A 159 4.00 2.78 -2.09
N THR A 160 4.91 3.16 -2.97
CA THR A 160 4.63 4.05 -4.11
C THR A 160 3.67 3.33 -5.07
N ARG A 161 2.38 3.39 -4.77
CA ARG A 161 1.25 2.80 -5.48
C ARG A 161 0.11 3.82 -5.56
N TYR A 162 -0.24 4.22 -6.77
CA TYR A 162 -1.25 5.25 -7.04
C TYR A 162 -2.18 4.83 -8.18
N GLY A 163 -2.20 3.53 -8.47
CA GLY A 163 -2.97 2.92 -9.55
C GLY A 163 -4.46 3.22 -9.46
N ALA A 164 -5.01 3.26 -8.25
CA ALA A 164 -6.41 3.59 -8.01
C ALA A 164 -6.83 4.98 -8.53
N ILE A 165 -5.85 5.90 -8.72
CA ILE A 165 -6.06 7.24 -9.27
C ILE A 165 -5.56 7.31 -10.74
N GLY A 166 -5.37 6.17 -11.39
CA GLY A 166 -4.88 6.11 -12.76
C GLY A 166 -3.40 6.44 -12.95
N THR A 167 -2.60 6.51 -11.88
CA THR A 167 -1.15 6.79 -11.92
C THR A 167 -0.34 5.54 -11.62
N MET A 168 0.56 5.16 -12.50
CA MET A 168 1.46 4.04 -12.25
C MET A 168 2.59 4.47 -11.32
N GLY A 169 2.50 4.08 -10.04
CA GLY A 169 3.53 4.30 -9.04
C GLY A 169 4.52 3.14 -8.98
N VAL A 170 5.80 3.43 -9.00
CA VAL A 170 6.88 2.44 -8.84
C VAL A 170 7.70 2.81 -7.62
N GLY A 171 7.81 1.89 -6.67
CA GLY A 171 8.61 2.06 -5.46
C GLY A 171 9.94 1.35 -5.60
N GLU A 172 11.03 2.13 -5.61
CA GLU A 172 12.39 1.63 -5.80
C GLU A 172 13.37 2.26 -4.81
N GLY A 173 14.57 1.73 -4.76
CA GLY A 173 15.63 2.27 -3.93
C GLY A 173 16.20 3.60 -4.45
N GLY A 174 16.96 4.26 -3.59
CA GLY A 174 17.64 5.54 -3.90
C GLY A 174 18.43 5.58 -5.20
N PRO A 175 19.16 4.52 -5.60
CA PRO A 175 19.91 4.52 -6.86
C PRO A 175 19.07 4.79 -8.10
N GLU A 176 17.84 4.29 -8.17
CA GLU A 176 16.96 4.53 -9.32
C GLU A 176 16.48 5.99 -9.38
N ILE A 177 16.19 6.60 -8.22
CA ILE A 177 15.91 8.04 -8.15
C ILE A 177 17.12 8.84 -8.64
N VAL A 178 18.35 8.48 -8.20
CA VAL A 178 19.60 9.16 -8.65
C VAL A 178 19.73 9.08 -10.18
N LYS A 179 19.45 7.92 -10.79
CA LYS A 179 19.49 7.79 -12.26
C LYS A 179 18.53 8.77 -12.93
N GLN A 180 17.30 8.90 -12.44
CA GLN A 180 16.33 9.86 -12.99
C GLN A 180 16.79 11.31 -12.80
N LEU A 181 17.34 11.65 -11.63
CA LEU A 181 17.90 12.98 -11.36
C LEU A 181 19.08 13.33 -12.28
N LEU A 182 19.79 12.33 -12.75
CA LEU A 182 20.90 12.47 -13.73
C LEU A 182 20.43 12.31 -15.19
N LYS A 183 19.12 12.34 -15.44
CA LYS A 183 18.50 12.23 -16.77
C LYS A 183 18.71 10.86 -17.45
N ASN A 184 19.05 9.81 -16.68
CA ASN A 184 19.09 8.42 -17.16
C ASN A 184 17.71 7.77 -17.10
N THR A 185 17.56 6.61 -17.72
CA THR A 185 16.33 5.83 -17.75
C THR A 185 16.28 4.80 -16.61
N TYR A 186 15.08 4.36 -16.28
CA TYR A 186 14.81 3.17 -15.50
C TYR A 186 14.62 1.99 -16.47
N ASP A 187 15.59 1.10 -16.50
CA ASP A 187 15.67 0.02 -17.47
C ASP A 187 15.18 -1.29 -16.86
N ILE A 188 14.12 -1.86 -17.44
CA ILE A 188 13.52 -3.11 -16.97
C ILE A 188 13.15 -4.03 -18.15
N ALA A 189 13.14 -5.34 -17.89
CA ALA A 189 12.51 -6.27 -18.81
C ALA A 189 11.00 -5.96 -18.90
N SER A 190 10.43 -6.09 -20.11
CA SER A 190 9.00 -5.86 -20.34
C SER A 190 8.15 -6.76 -19.44
N PRO A 191 7.41 -6.22 -18.45
CA PRO A 191 6.72 -7.02 -17.45
C PRO A 191 5.48 -7.72 -18.00
N GLN A 192 5.13 -8.85 -17.43
CA GLN A 192 3.82 -9.45 -17.62
C GLN A 192 2.75 -8.60 -16.93
N VAL A 193 1.53 -8.63 -17.48
CA VAL A 193 0.36 -7.96 -16.88
C VAL A 193 -0.64 -9.02 -16.43
N VAL A 194 -1.08 -8.89 -15.18
CA VAL A 194 -2.08 -9.76 -14.56
C VAL A 194 -3.37 -8.98 -14.43
N LEU A 195 -4.44 -9.49 -15.03
CA LEU A 195 -5.76 -8.92 -14.82
C LEU A 195 -6.27 -9.28 -13.41
N VAL A 196 -6.62 -8.29 -12.62
CA VAL A 196 -7.38 -8.46 -11.37
C VAL A 196 -8.84 -8.09 -11.66
N TYR A 197 -9.66 -9.09 -11.87
CA TYR A 197 -11.06 -8.92 -12.24
C TYR A 197 -11.94 -8.91 -11.00
N LEU A 198 -12.49 -7.73 -10.68
CA LEU A 198 -13.34 -7.52 -9.51
C LEU A 198 -14.81 -7.73 -9.86
N THR A 199 -15.50 -8.50 -9.04
CA THR A 199 -16.94 -8.76 -9.16
C THR A 199 -17.64 -8.61 -7.80
N GLY A 200 -18.95 -8.45 -7.81
CA GLY A 200 -19.74 -8.29 -6.59
C GLY A 200 -19.49 -6.95 -5.88
N SER A 201 -19.94 -6.86 -4.65
CA SER A 201 -19.77 -5.69 -3.77
C SER A 201 -19.41 -6.15 -2.36
N PRO A 202 -18.57 -5.43 -1.61
CA PRO A 202 -18.23 -5.80 -0.24
C PRO A 202 -19.47 -5.86 0.66
N ALA A 203 -19.48 -6.82 1.60
CA ALA A 203 -20.46 -6.85 2.66
C ALA A 203 -20.18 -5.74 3.70
N GLN A 204 -21.20 -5.39 4.48
CA GLN A 204 -21.03 -4.45 5.60
C GLN A 204 -19.97 -4.98 6.59
N GLY A 205 -19.06 -4.12 7.03
CA GLY A 205 -17.96 -4.45 7.93
C GLY A 205 -16.74 -5.09 7.25
N VAL A 206 -16.74 -5.17 5.91
CA VAL A 206 -15.57 -5.59 5.12
C VAL A 206 -14.91 -4.36 4.52
N GLY A 207 -13.71 -4.07 4.95
CA GLY A 207 -12.93 -2.93 4.50
C GLY A 207 -11.91 -3.27 3.40
N PRO A 208 -11.21 -2.26 2.87
CA PRO A 208 -10.21 -2.45 1.82
C PRO A 208 -9.05 -3.34 2.26
N HIS A 209 -8.69 -3.32 3.56
CA HIS A 209 -7.63 -4.15 4.12
C HIS A 209 -7.98 -5.64 4.07
N ASP A 210 -9.24 -6.01 4.24
CA ASP A 210 -9.67 -7.40 4.17
C ASP A 210 -9.42 -7.98 2.77
N VAL A 211 -9.80 -7.21 1.74
CA VAL A 211 -9.53 -7.58 0.33
C VAL A 211 -8.03 -7.67 0.07
N ALA A 212 -7.27 -6.70 0.54
CA ALA A 212 -5.82 -6.63 0.32
C ALA A 212 -5.08 -7.77 1.03
N ILE A 213 -5.43 -8.08 2.29
CA ILE A 213 -4.85 -9.20 3.05
C ILE A 213 -5.19 -10.54 2.38
N ALA A 214 -6.44 -10.73 1.95
CA ALA A 214 -6.84 -11.92 1.20
C ALA A 214 -6.05 -12.08 -0.09
N LEU A 215 -5.86 -10.99 -0.86
CA LEU A 215 -5.05 -10.99 -2.07
C LEU A 215 -3.58 -11.35 -1.76
N CYS A 216 -2.97 -10.72 -0.75
CA CYS A 216 -1.60 -11.04 -0.32
C CYS A 216 -1.45 -12.53 0.04
N GLY A 217 -2.40 -13.06 0.82
CA GLY A 217 -2.44 -14.48 1.20
C GLY A 217 -2.53 -15.42 0.01
N ALA A 218 -3.29 -15.04 -1.03
CA ALA A 218 -3.47 -15.87 -2.21
C ALA A 218 -2.26 -15.91 -3.15
N VAL A 219 -1.48 -14.82 -3.26
CA VAL A 219 -0.52 -14.66 -4.36
C VAL A 219 0.95 -14.54 -3.93
N TYR A 220 1.23 -14.18 -2.67
CA TYR A 220 2.61 -13.89 -2.26
C TYR A 220 3.49 -15.14 -2.20
N LYS A 221 3.04 -16.19 -1.47
CA LYS A 221 3.84 -17.40 -1.21
C LYS A 221 4.16 -18.20 -2.48
N ASN A 222 3.27 -18.17 -3.46
CA ASN A 222 3.43 -18.85 -4.75
C ASN A 222 4.12 -17.99 -5.82
N GLY A 223 4.37 -16.70 -5.53
CA GLY A 223 5.01 -15.76 -6.45
C GLY A 223 4.18 -15.43 -7.69
N PHE A 224 2.87 -15.63 -7.66
CA PHE A 224 1.98 -15.52 -8.82
C PHE A 224 2.08 -14.18 -9.55
N VAL A 225 2.29 -13.10 -8.78
CA VAL A 225 2.35 -11.73 -9.30
C VAL A 225 3.73 -11.08 -9.19
N LYS A 226 4.74 -11.83 -8.75
CA LYS A 226 6.08 -11.28 -8.52
C LYS A 226 6.64 -10.60 -9.76
N ASN A 227 7.05 -9.33 -9.62
CA ASN A 227 7.61 -8.48 -10.68
C ASN A 227 6.65 -8.27 -11.89
N LYS A 228 5.35 -8.49 -11.71
CA LYS A 228 4.33 -8.24 -12.75
C LYS A 228 3.56 -6.96 -12.41
N VAL A 229 2.82 -6.42 -13.38
CA VAL A 229 1.89 -5.33 -13.15
C VAL A 229 0.50 -5.90 -12.90
N LEU A 230 -0.17 -5.43 -11.85
CA LEU A 230 -1.57 -5.73 -11.57
C LEU A 230 -2.46 -4.69 -12.25
N GLU A 231 -3.38 -5.13 -13.09
CA GLU A 231 -4.34 -4.26 -13.75
C GLU A 231 -5.75 -4.60 -13.28
N PHE A 232 -6.35 -3.68 -12.52
CA PHE A 232 -7.66 -3.86 -11.91
C PHE A 232 -8.76 -3.37 -12.86
N ALA A 233 -9.68 -4.26 -13.18
CA ALA A 233 -10.83 -4.00 -14.02
C ALA A 233 -12.03 -4.84 -13.57
N GLY A 234 -13.20 -4.51 -14.07
CA GLY A 234 -14.40 -5.30 -13.87
C GLY A 234 -15.54 -4.58 -13.13
N PRO A 235 -16.73 -5.17 -13.11
CA PRO A 235 -17.95 -4.51 -12.63
C PRO A 235 -17.93 -4.19 -11.14
N GLY A 236 -17.08 -4.85 -10.33
CA GLY A 236 -16.95 -4.58 -8.90
C GLY A 236 -16.33 -3.21 -8.58
N ILE A 237 -15.66 -2.56 -9.55
CA ILE A 237 -14.99 -1.27 -9.30
C ILE A 237 -15.99 -0.14 -9.08
N ALA A 238 -17.06 -0.09 -9.89
CA ALA A 238 -17.99 1.04 -9.93
C ALA A 238 -18.68 1.34 -8.58
N GLY A 239 -18.81 0.34 -7.70
CA GLY A 239 -19.41 0.50 -6.37
C GLY A 239 -18.41 0.84 -5.26
N LEU A 240 -17.11 0.93 -5.54
CA LEU A 240 -16.08 1.18 -4.53
C LEU A 240 -15.76 2.68 -4.43
N PRO A 241 -15.86 3.29 -3.24
CA PRO A 241 -15.38 4.65 -3.00
C PRO A 241 -13.85 4.73 -3.18
N MET A 242 -13.32 5.95 -3.35
CA MET A 242 -11.89 6.13 -3.63
C MET A 242 -10.99 5.63 -2.51
N ASP A 243 -11.35 5.87 -1.24
CA ASP A 243 -10.57 5.38 -0.09
C ASP A 243 -10.47 3.84 -0.09
N TYR A 244 -11.54 3.17 -0.53
CA TYR A 244 -11.54 1.71 -0.63
C TYR A 244 -10.57 1.20 -1.72
N ARG A 245 -10.62 1.81 -2.92
CA ARG A 245 -9.69 1.46 -4.02
C ARG A 245 -8.24 1.74 -3.64
N ILE A 246 -7.98 2.89 -3.04
CA ILE A 246 -6.67 3.34 -2.57
C ILE A 246 -6.12 2.38 -1.50
N GLY A 247 -6.95 1.95 -0.56
CA GLY A 247 -6.58 1.01 0.49
C GLY A 247 -6.16 -0.36 -0.05
N ILE A 248 -6.84 -0.89 -1.07
CA ILE A 248 -6.42 -2.11 -1.77
C ILE A 248 -5.12 -1.86 -2.54
N ASP A 249 -5.07 -0.78 -3.32
CA ASP A 249 -3.99 -0.49 -4.25
C ASP A 249 -2.63 -0.37 -3.54
N VAL A 250 -2.56 0.36 -2.43
CA VAL A 250 -1.32 0.55 -1.68
C VAL A 250 -0.75 -0.75 -1.12
N MET A 251 -1.62 -1.67 -0.75
CA MET A 251 -1.23 -2.98 -0.22
C MET A 251 -0.75 -3.96 -1.29
N THR A 252 -0.92 -3.65 -2.58
CA THR A 252 -0.36 -4.48 -3.66
C THR A 252 1.16 -4.61 -3.58
N THR A 253 1.85 -3.66 -2.94
CA THR A 253 3.28 -3.75 -2.62
C THR A 253 3.62 -5.04 -1.88
N GLU A 254 2.77 -5.47 -0.97
CA GLU A 254 3.00 -6.66 -0.14
C GLU A 254 2.80 -7.97 -0.92
N THR A 255 2.38 -7.90 -2.18
CA THR A 255 2.34 -9.05 -3.10
C THR A 255 3.63 -9.25 -3.88
N ALA A 256 4.60 -8.35 -3.73
CA ALA A 256 5.83 -8.27 -4.53
C ALA A 256 5.60 -8.01 -6.04
N CYS A 257 4.46 -7.42 -6.43
CA CYS A 257 4.25 -6.95 -7.79
C CYS A 257 5.11 -5.71 -8.10
N LEU A 258 5.37 -5.46 -9.39
CA LEU A 258 6.12 -4.30 -9.85
C LEU A 258 5.34 -3.00 -9.62
N SER A 259 4.08 -2.99 -10.03
CA SER A 259 3.17 -1.84 -9.90
C SER A 259 1.72 -2.30 -10.04
N SER A 260 0.79 -1.35 -9.91
CA SER A 260 -0.64 -1.54 -10.10
C SER A 260 -1.23 -0.38 -10.89
N ILE A 261 -2.34 -0.64 -11.58
CA ILE A 261 -3.14 0.35 -12.30
C ILE A 261 -4.60 -0.09 -12.31
N TRP A 262 -5.53 0.85 -12.26
CA TRP A 262 -6.97 0.61 -12.20
C TRP A 262 -7.69 1.32 -13.34
N GLU A 263 -8.81 0.77 -13.76
CA GLU A 263 -9.78 1.52 -14.55
C GLU A 263 -10.18 2.80 -13.84
N THR A 264 -10.29 3.90 -14.58
CA THR A 264 -10.71 5.19 -14.05
C THR A 264 -12.14 5.49 -14.45
N ASP A 265 -12.87 6.13 -13.56
CA ASP A 265 -14.28 6.48 -13.72
C ASP A 265 -14.60 7.84 -13.07
N GLY A 266 -15.90 8.17 -12.97
CA GLY A 266 -16.35 9.41 -12.35
C GLY A 266 -15.90 9.62 -10.91
N ALA A 267 -15.64 8.56 -10.14
CA ALA A 267 -15.11 8.70 -8.78
C ALA A 267 -13.66 9.21 -8.78
N VAL A 268 -12.85 8.79 -9.75
CA VAL A 268 -11.48 9.31 -9.93
C VAL A 268 -11.52 10.77 -10.40
N GLU A 269 -12.43 11.11 -11.33
CA GLU A 269 -12.61 12.47 -11.80
C GLU A 269 -13.00 13.42 -10.64
N GLU A 270 -13.97 13.02 -9.82
CA GLU A 270 -14.39 13.75 -8.64
C GLU A 270 -13.25 13.90 -7.62
N TYR A 271 -12.52 12.83 -7.33
CA TYR A 271 -11.36 12.87 -6.43
C TYR A 271 -10.33 13.90 -6.89
N LEU A 272 -9.97 13.91 -8.16
CA LEU A 272 -9.01 14.86 -8.71
C LEU A 272 -9.57 16.29 -8.69
N ALA A 273 -10.87 16.47 -8.94
CA ALA A 273 -11.53 17.78 -8.88
C ALA A 273 -11.56 18.35 -7.46
N ILE A 274 -11.88 17.56 -6.45
CA ILE A 274 -11.85 17.97 -5.03
C ILE A 274 -10.45 18.46 -4.63
N HIS A 275 -9.39 17.85 -5.17
CA HIS A 275 -8.00 18.26 -4.94
C HIS A 275 -7.53 19.39 -5.89
N GLY A 276 -8.45 20.06 -6.60
CA GLY A 276 -8.15 21.20 -7.47
C GLY A 276 -7.38 20.85 -8.75
N ARG A 277 -7.46 19.59 -9.20
CA ARG A 277 -6.73 19.08 -10.37
C ARG A 277 -7.63 18.31 -11.37
N PRO A 278 -8.80 18.87 -11.76
CA PRO A 278 -9.70 18.17 -12.68
C PRO A 278 -9.06 17.86 -14.04
N GLU A 279 -8.08 18.67 -14.47
CA GLU A 279 -7.34 18.47 -15.72
C GLU A 279 -6.41 17.24 -15.70
N ALA A 280 -6.18 16.67 -14.53
CA ALA A 280 -5.35 15.46 -14.37
C ALA A 280 -6.16 14.17 -14.62
N TYR A 281 -7.46 14.26 -14.86
CA TYR A 281 -8.31 13.13 -15.21
C TYR A 281 -8.17 12.75 -16.68
N GLU A 282 -8.06 11.46 -16.93
CA GLU A 282 -8.16 10.81 -18.23
C GLU A 282 -8.86 9.47 -18.05
N ALA A 283 -9.75 9.11 -18.96
CA ALA A 283 -10.37 7.78 -18.96
C ALA A 283 -9.34 6.71 -19.35
N LEU A 284 -9.07 5.79 -18.45
CA LEU A 284 -8.19 4.64 -18.66
C LEU A 284 -9.01 3.36 -18.58
N HIS A 285 -9.00 2.59 -19.66
CA HIS A 285 -9.67 1.29 -19.75
C HIS A 285 -8.84 0.30 -20.56
N PRO A 286 -8.96 -1.01 -20.31
CA PRO A 286 -8.46 -2.02 -21.21
C PRO A 286 -9.10 -1.83 -22.60
N GLN A 287 -8.29 -1.79 -23.65
CA GLN A 287 -8.81 -1.73 -25.01
C GLN A 287 -9.35 -3.10 -25.44
N GLU A 288 -10.29 -3.11 -26.37
CA GLU A 288 -10.82 -4.36 -26.95
C GLU A 288 -9.68 -5.23 -27.49
N GLY A 289 -9.65 -6.48 -27.07
CA GLY A 289 -8.61 -7.43 -27.43
C GLY A 289 -7.33 -7.35 -26.60
N ALA A 290 -7.26 -6.55 -25.52
CA ALA A 290 -6.13 -6.53 -24.62
C ALA A 290 -5.83 -7.94 -24.05
N TYR A 291 -4.57 -8.33 -24.05
CA TYR A 291 -4.14 -9.64 -23.57
C TYR A 291 -3.41 -9.54 -22.24
N TYR A 292 -3.81 -10.39 -21.30
CA TYR A 292 -3.21 -10.56 -19.98
C TYR A 292 -2.58 -11.94 -19.86
N ASP A 293 -1.40 -11.99 -19.24
CA ASP A 293 -0.62 -13.23 -19.08
C ASP A 293 -1.25 -14.23 -18.10
N SER A 294 -2.02 -13.72 -17.15
CA SER A 294 -2.77 -14.48 -16.15
C SER A 294 -3.88 -13.62 -15.55
N MET A 295 -4.76 -14.21 -14.76
CA MET A 295 -5.88 -13.50 -14.14
C MET A 295 -6.08 -13.92 -12.69
N ILE A 296 -6.51 -12.96 -11.89
CA ILE A 296 -7.03 -13.12 -10.53
C ILE A 296 -8.47 -12.65 -10.56
N THR A 297 -9.40 -13.49 -10.18
CA THR A 297 -10.79 -13.06 -9.94
C THR A 297 -11.00 -12.90 -8.45
N ILE A 298 -11.56 -11.76 -8.05
CA ILE A 298 -11.95 -11.48 -6.66
C ILE A 298 -13.46 -11.23 -6.63
N ASP A 299 -14.17 -12.09 -5.95
CA ASP A 299 -15.59 -11.88 -5.64
C ASP A 299 -15.71 -11.13 -4.31
N LEU A 300 -15.89 -9.81 -4.41
CA LEU A 300 -15.96 -8.92 -3.25
C LEU A 300 -17.08 -9.30 -2.27
N SER A 301 -18.17 -9.91 -2.75
CA SER A 301 -19.29 -10.33 -1.91
C SER A 301 -18.97 -11.51 -0.99
N LYS A 302 -17.87 -12.21 -1.25
CA LYS A 302 -17.40 -13.35 -0.46
C LYS A 302 -16.23 -13.00 0.47
N VAL A 303 -15.70 -11.80 0.39
CA VAL A 303 -14.62 -11.37 1.30
C VAL A 303 -15.20 -11.26 2.70
N GLU A 304 -14.48 -11.85 3.66
CA GLU A 304 -14.77 -11.77 5.09
C GLU A 304 -13.77 -10.84 5.78
N PRO A 305 -14.06 -10.33 6.99
CA PRO A 305 -13.07 -9.62 7.79
C PRO A 305 -11.83 -10.48 8.03
N MET A 306 -10.66 -9.92 7.78
CA MET A 306 -9.37 -10.62 7.77
C MET A 306 -8.42 -10.07 8.82
N ALA A 307 -7.51 -10.91 9.30
CA ALA A 307 -6.35 -10.52 10.09
C ALA A 307 -5.08 -11.13 9.50
N ALA A 308 -4.00 -10.36 9.51
CA ALA A 308 -2.68 -10.85 9.14
C ALA A 308 -1.83 -11.05 10.39
N LEU A 309 -1.33 -12.25 10.57
CA LEU A 309 -0.47 -12.61 11.70
C LEU A 309 1.02 -12.41 11.33
N PRO A 310 1.93 -12.29 12.30
CA PRO A 310 3.35 -12.14 12.02
C PRO A 310 3.90 -13.29 11.15
N PHE A 311 4.82 -13.02 10.19
CA PHE A 311 5.51 -11.72 10.01
C PHE A 311 5.36 -11.19 8.58
N HIS A 312 4.21 -11.37 7.95
CA HIS A 312 3.92 -10.85 6.63
C HIS A 312 2.41 -10.74 6.44
N PRO A 313 1.87 -9.71 5.73
CA PRO A 313 0.45 -9.63 5.42
C PRO A 313 -0.14 -10.85 4.70
N ALA A 314 0.70 -11.68 4.08
CA ALA A 314 0.30 -12.95 3.48
C ALA A 314 0.02 -14.08 4.50
N GLU A 315 0.33 -13.88 5.78
CA GLU A 315 -0.11 -14.78 6.87
C GLU A 315 -1.55 -14.43 7.25
N ALA A 316 -2.44 -14.52 6.29
CA ALA A 316 -3.80 -14.05 6.33
C ALA A 316 -4.76 -15.12 6.88
N TYR A 317 -5.68 -14.68 7.73
CA TYR A 317 -6.73 -15.53 8.32
C TYR A 317 -8.06 -14.76 8.35
N PRO A 318 -9.17 -15.37 7.98
CA PRO A 318 -10.48 -14.84 8.35
C PRO A 318 -10.57 -14.68 9.87
N ILE A 319 -11.04 -13.53 10.34
CA ILE A 319 -11.17 -13.27 11.79
C ILE A 319 -12.04 -14.34 12.45
N ARG A 320 -13.09 -14.82 11.75
CA ARG A 320 -13.94 -15.91 12.22
C ARG A 320 -13.16 -17.19 12.50
N GLU A 321 -12.22 -17.55 11.62
CA GLU A 321 -11.35 -18.74 11.80
C GLU A 321 -10.38 -18.54 12.97
N LEU A 322 -9.77 -17.35 13.04
CA LEU A 322 -8.87 -16.99 14.13
C LEU A 322 -9.58 -17.06 15.49
N MET A 323 -10.79 -16.51 15.59
CA MET A 323 -11.56 -16.51 16.85
C MET A 323 -12.08 -17.88 17.21
N ALA A 324 -12.33 -18.76 16.24
CA ALA A 324 -12.78 -20.14 16.51
C ALA A 324 -11.66 -21.04 17.09
N ASN A 325 -10.40 -20.80 16.69
CA ASN A 325 -9.27 -21.62 17.12
C ASN A 325 -7.96 -20.82 17.30
N PRO A 326 -7.95 -19.80 18.16
CA PRO A 326 -6.77 -18.94 18.32
C PRO A 326 -5.55 -19.69 18.83
N GLY A 327 -5.75 -20.69 19.70
CA GLY A 327 -4.66 -21.43 20.32
C GLY A 327 -3.81 -22.24 19.33
N ASP A 328 -4.44 -22.94 18.39
CA ASP A 328 -3.71 -23.72 17.39
C ASP A 328 -3.04 -22.81 16.37
N ILE A 329 -3.75 -21.76 15.94
CA ILE A 329 -3.22 -20.77 14.99
C ILE A 329 -2.00 -20.07 15.58
N PHE A 330 -2.06 -19.63 16.84
CA PHE A 330 -0.95 -18.96 17.51
C PHE A 330 0.26 -19.88 17.68
N ARG A 331 0.06 -21.14 18.07
CA ARG A 331 1.16 -22.15 18.13
C ARG A 331 1.83 -22.36 16.77
N GLU A 332 1.07 -22.37 15.69
CA GLU A 332 1.62 -22.49 14.35
C GLU A 332 2.44 -21.26 13.95
N VAL A 333 1.98 -20.06 14.32
CA VAL A 333 2.74 -18.80 14.10
C VAL A 333 4.04 -18.79 14.91
N GLU A 334 3.99 -19.18 16.18
CA GLU A 334 5.17 -19.30 17.06
C GLU A 334 6.20 -20.29 16.52
N LYS A 335 5.73 -21.44 16.02
CA LYS A 335 6.59 -22.44 15.39
C LYS A 335 7.29 -21.87 14.15
N ARG A 336 6.54 -21.23 13.25
CA ARG A 336 7.13 -20.58 12.07
C ARG A 336 8.11 -19.47 12.43
N ALA A 337 7.81 -18.68 13.45
CA ALA A 337 8.73 -17.68 13.97
C ALA A 337 10.04 -18.31 14.48
N ALA A 338 9.96 -19.37 15.25
CA ALA A 338 11.12 -20.08 15.75
C ALA A 338 11.98 -20.65 14.60
N GLU A 339 11.36 -21.22 13.57
CA GLU A 339 12.04 -21.71 12.38
C GLU A 339 12.72 -20.56 11.60
N GLN A 340 11.98 -19.46 11.34
CA GLN A 340 12.47 -18.30 10.58
C GLN A 340 13.68 -17.63 11.24
N PHE A 341 13.70 -17.56 12.58
CA PHE A 341 14.78 -16.91 13.34
C PHE A 341 15.78 -17.88 13.97
N GLY A 342 15.72 -19.16 13.63
CA GLY A 342 16.64 -20.16 14.15
C GLY A 342 16.63 -20.28 15.68
N GLY A 343 15.47 -20.14 16.29
CA GLY A 343 15.26 -20.18 17.74
C GLY A 343 15.80 -18.97 18.52
N LYS A 344 16.19 -17.89 17.83
CA LYS A 344 16.72 -16.67 18.48
C LYS A 344 15.64 -15.71 18.97
N VAL A 345 14.41 -15.90 18.55
CA VAL A 345 13.24 -15.09 18.95
C VAL A 345 12.27 -15.97 19.70
N ASN A 346 11.83 -15.52 20.86
CA ASN A 346 10.77 -16.17 21.60
C ASN A 346 9.48 -15.37 21.40
N LEU A 347 8.71 -15.73 20.38
CA LEU A 347 7.38 -15.18 20.15
C LEU A 347 6.37 -15.99 20.97
N SER A 348 5.64 -15.36 21.88
CA SER A 348 4.69 -16.01 22.79
C SER A 348 3.29 -15.44 22.60
N LEU A 349 2.69 -15.64 21.43
CA LEU A 349 1.31 -15.22 21.14
C LEU A 349 0.29 -15.97 22.01
N THR A 350 0.57 -17.23 22.32
CA THR A 350 -0.29 -18.05 23.20
C THR A 350 -0.45 -17.48 24.59
N ASP A 351 0.51 -16.70 25.08
CA ASP A 351 0.42 -16.00 26.39
C ASP A 351 -0.67 -14.89 26.38
N LYS A 352 -1.12 -14.48 25.18
CA LYS A 352 -2.20 -13.50 25.02
C LYS A 352 -3.59 -14.13 25.04
N LEU A 353 -3.70 -15.41 25.25
CA LEU A 353 -4.98 -16.09 25.42
C LEU A 353 -5.36 -16.14 26.90
N VAL A 354 -6.35 -15.35 27.27
CA VAL A 354 -6.88 -15.30 28.64
C VAL A 354 -8.37 -15.65 28.59
N ASP A 355 -8.77 -16.70 29.28
CA ASP A 355 -10.16 -17.18 29.33
C ASP A 355 -10.77 -17.38 27.92
N GLY A 356 -9.98 -17.89 26.97
CA GLY A 356 -10.38 -18.15 25.60
C GLY A 356 -10.49 -16.89 24.70
N LYS A 357 -10.08 -15.72 25.20
CA LYS A 357 -10.07 -14.46 24.46
C LYS A 357 -8.63 -14.00 24.20
N VAL A 358 -8.43 -13.36 23.06
CA VAL A 358 -7.15 -12.70 22.74
C VAL A 358 -7.12 -11.33 23.42
N VAL A 359 -6.15 -11.12 24.29
CA VAL A 359 -5.91 -9.83 24.94
C VAL A 359 -4.96 -8.99 24.10
N VAL A 360 -5.37 -7.77 23.81
CA VAL A 360 -4.62 -6.79 23.03
C VAL A 360 -4.19 -5.64 23.93
N ASP A 361 -2.94 -5.23 23.81
CA ASP A 361 -2.36 -4.16 24.64
C ASP A 361 -2.38 -2.78 23.96
N GLN A 362 -2.41 -2.77 22.61
CA GLN A 362 -2.38 -1.54 21.83
C GLN A 362 -3.18 -1.70 20.52
N GLY A 363 -3.89 -0.65 20.14
CA GLY A 363 -4.51 -0.47 18.83
C GLY A 363 -3.92 0.73 18.08
N ILE A 364 -3.69 0.60 16.77
CA ILE A 364 -3.21 1.69 15.93
C ILE A 364 -3.99 1.73 14.62
N ILE A 365 -4.47 2.93 14.27
CA ILE A 365 -5.04 3.23 12.95
C ILE A 365 -4.17 4.31 12.32
N ALA A 366 -3.41 3.98 11.26
CA ALA A 366 -2.38 4.89 10.78
C ALA A 366 -2.02 4.71 9.31
N GLY A 367 -1.41 5.76 8.78
CA GLY A 367 -0.71 5.76 7.51
C GLY A 367 -1.62 5.84 6.28
N CYS A 368 -0.99 5.60 5.15
CA CYS A 368 -1.61 5.75 3.83
C CYS A 368 -2.62 4.64 3.45
N ALA A 369 -2.79 3.64 4.31
CA ALA A 369 -3.79 2.59 4.16
C ALA A 369 -4.83 2.65 5.28
N GLY A 370 -4.41 2.53 6.55
CA GLY A 370 -5.32 2.49 7.69
C GLY A 370 -5.88 3.85 8.08
N GLY A 371 -5.08 4.92 7.97
CA GLY A 371 -5.44 6.26 8.40
C GLY A 371 -6.31 7.06 7.43
N MET A 372 -6.90 6.45 6.40
CA MET A 372 -7.82 7.10 5.47
C MET A 372 -9.10 7.54 6.18
N TYR A 373 -9.79 8.55 5.62
CA TYR A 373 -10.98 9.16 6.23
C TYR A 373 -12.05 8.12 6.57
N ASP A 374 -12.45 7.30 5.61
CA ASP A 374 -13.53 6.32 5.78
C ASP A 374 -13.21 5.31 6.92
N ASN A 375 -11.97 4.82 6.99
CA ASN A 375 -11.56 3.90 8.03
C ASN A 375 -11.64 4.52 9.44
N ILE A 376 -11.24 5.78 9.59
CA ILE A 376 -11.30 6.50 10.87
C ILE A 376 -12.75 6.82 11.24
N ALA A 377 -13.58 7.18 10.26
CA ALA A 377 -14.99 7.46 10.46
C ALA A 377 -15.77 6.18 10.86
N GLU A 378 -15.48 5.04 10.25
CA GLU A 378 -16.04 3.74 10.65
C GLU A 378 -15.62 3.36 12.08
N ALA A 379 -14.35 3.56 12.44
CA ALA A 379 -13.89 3.33 13.81
C ALA A 379 -14.64 4.22 14.83
N ALA A 380 -14.92 5.48 14.47
CA ALA A 380 -15.71 6.37 15.29
C ALA A 380 -17.15 5.87 15.46
N ALA A 381 -17.77 5.39 14.38
CA ALA A 381 -19.13 4.84 14.42
C ALA A 381 -19.22 3.58 15.29
N ILE A 382 -18.18 2.73 15.29
CA ILE A 382 -18.10 1.53 16.13
C ILE A 382 -17.94 1.92 17.61
N LEU A 383 -17.15 2.96 17.90
CA LEU A 383 -16.83 3.40 19.27
C LEU A 383 -17.82 4.42 19.83
N ASP A 384 -18.82 4.83 19.06
CA ASP A 384 -19.83 5.79 19.51
C ASP A 384 -20.59 5.25 20.75
N GLY A 385 -20.59 6.04 21.82
CA GLY A 385 -21.17 5.64 23.11
C GLY A 385 -20.36 4.58 23.89
N HIS A 386 -19.17 4.23 23.44
CA HIS A 386 -18.25 3.30 24.09
C HIS A 386 -16.98 4.01 24.58
N ASP A 387 -16.20 3.32 25.40
CA ASP A 387 -14.94 3.79 25.96
C ASP A 387 -13.87 2.70 25.76
N VAL A 388 -12.69 3.07 25.30
CA VAL A 388 -11.55 2.14 25.14
C VAL A 388 -10.96 1.70 26.48
N GLY A 389 -11.44 2.27 27.57
CA GLY A 389 -11.02 1.95 28.92
C GLY A 389 -9.86 2.81 29.41
N SER A 390 -9.68 2.80 30.74
CA SER A 390 -8.60 3.51 31.45
C SER A 390 -7.49 2.56 31.92
N GLY A 391 -7.46 1.34 31.35
CA GLY A 391 -6.45 0.33 31.70
C GLY A 391 -5.16 0.54 30.92
N TYR A 392 -4.50 -0.56 30.65
CA TYR A 392 -3.22 -0.57 29.94
C TYR A 392 -3.34 -0.38 28.43
N PHE A 393 -4.50 -0.70 27.85
CA PHE A 393 -4.76 -0.56 26.42
C PHE A 393 -4.74 0.91 25.98
N SER A 394 -4.18 1.17 24.82
CA SER A 394 -4.23 2.47 24.17
C SER A 394 -4.62 2.31 22.69
N LEU A 395 -5.42 3.25 22.16
CA LEU A 395 -5.75 3.36 20.76
C LEU A 395 -5.18 4.67 20.21
N SER A 396 -4.22 4.58 19.28
CA SER A 396 -3.62 5.74 18.61
C SER A 396 -4.10 5.86 17.18
N ILE A 397 -4.43 7.09 16.75
CA ILE A 397 -4.95 7.40 15.42
C ILE A 397 -4.07 8.47 14.78
N TYR A 398 -3.60 8.18 13.56
CA TYR A 398 -2.74 9.03 12.75
C TYR A 398 -3.41 9.32 11.40
N PRO A 399 -4.06 10.47 11.24
CA PRO A 399 -4.60 10.88 9.93
C PRO A 399 -3.47 10.96 8.89
N PRO A 400 -3.75 10.73 7.60
CA PRO A 400 -2.69 10.63 6.58
C PRO A 400 -2.24 12.01 6.07
N SER A 401 -3.08 13.04 6.23
CA SER A 401 -2.77 14.42 5.84
C SER A 401 -3.55 15.44 6.67
N VAL A 402 -3.10 16.68 6.65
CA VAL A 402 -3.79 17.79 7.33
C VAL A 402 -5.19 18.03 6.72
N PRO A 403 -5.42 18.02 5.40
CA PRO A 403 -6.77 18.12 4.84
C PRO A 403 -7.72 17.06 5.38
N VAL A 404 -7.33 15.78 5.40
CA VAL A 404 -8.15 14.70 5.97
C VAL A 404 -8.40 14.93 7.46
N ASN A 405 -7.39 15.36 8.22
CA ASN A 405 -7.57 15.64 9.64
C ASN A 405 -8.56 16.80 9.91
N LEU A 406 -8.51 17.83 9.08
CA LEU A 406 -9.47 18.95 9.17
C LEU A 406 -10.90 18.48 8.90
N GLU A 407 -11.10 17.62 7.93
CA GLU A 407 -12.41 17.04 7.64
C GLU A 407 -12.94 16.17 8.79
N LEU A 408 -12.07 15.32 9.39
CA LEU A 408 -12.41 14.55 10.60
C LEU A 408 -12.85 15.45 11.77
N ILE A 409 -12.20 16.63 11.92
CA ILE A 409 -12.58 17.62 12.94
C ILE A 409 -13.94 18.24 12.59
N GLN A 410 -14.12 18.71 11.36
CA GLN A 410 -15.33 19.40 10.91
C GLN A 410 -16.59 18.52 11.00
N ASN A 411 -16.44 17.23 10.72
CA ASN A 411 -17.52 16.25 10.77
C ASN A 411 -17.72 15.62 12.16
N GLY A 412 -16.98 16.06 13.17
CA GLY A 412 -17.11 15.57 14.56
C GLY A 412 -16.51 14.19 14.82
N VAL A 413 -15.92 13.55 13.82
CA VAL A 413 -15.34 12.20 13.91
C VAL A 413 -14.20 12.17 14.94
N GLN A 414 -13.29 13.15 14.89
CA GLN A 414 -12.20 13.25 15.86
C GLN A 414 -12.73 13.49 17.27
N GLN A 415 -13.76 14.31 17.43
CA GLN A 415 -14.39 14.56 18.73
C GLN A 415 -14.96 13.28 19.35
N SER A 416 -15.71 12.48 18.57
CA SER A 416 -16.28 11.21 19.02
C SER A 416 -15.19 10.24 19.49
N LEU A 417 -14.11 10.09 18.72
CA LEU A 417 -13.00 9.20 19.07
C LEU A 417 -12.21 9.68 20.31
N LEU A 418 -12.02 10.98 20.49
CA LEU A 418 -11.41 11.54 21.71
C LEU A 418 -12.29 11.30 22.93
N GLN A 419 -13.62 11.41 22.80
CA GLN A 419 -14.57 11.08 23.86
C GLN A 419 -14.54 9.60 24.23
N ALA A 420 -14.30 8.71 23.26
CA ALA A 420 -14.08 7.28 23.50
C ALA A 420 -12.71 6.96 24.11
N GLY A 421 -11.82 7.94 24.31
CA GLY A 421 -10.49 7.74 24.90
C GLY A 421 -9.37 7.45 23.90
N ALA A 422 -9.60 7.55 22.59
CA ALA A 422 -8.55 7.40 21.60
C ALA A 422 -7.57 8.61 21.59
N LEU A 423 -6.34 8.37 21.16
CA LEU A 423 -5.28 9.38 21.08
C LEU A 423 -5.06 9.80 19.64
N PHE A 424 -5.34 11.07 19.33
CA PHE A 424 -4.99 11.63 18.02
C PHE A 424 -3.54 12.12 18.00
N LYS A 425 -2.85 11.76 16.94
CA LYS A 425 -1.44 12.10 16.68
C LYS A 425 -1.32 12.85 15.36
N PRO A 426 -0.24 13.62 15.12
CA PRO A 426 -0.01 14.30 13.83
C PRO A 426 0.25 13.27 12.71
N CYS A 427 0.16 13.75 11.45
CA CYS A 427 0.44 12.95 10.26
C CYS A 427 1.88 12.42 10.29
N PHE A 428 2.03 11.10 10.40
CA PHE A 428 3.34 10.46 10.59
C PHE A 428 3.31 9.01 10.11
N CYS A 429 4.35 8.58 9.39
CA CYS A 429 4.48 7.22 8.86
C CYS A 429 5.06 6.21 9.87
N GLY A 430 5.60 6.68 10.99
CA GLY A 430 6.34 5.87 11.96
C GLY A 430 5.68 4.55 12.37
N PRO A 431 4.40 4.52 12.72
CA PRO A 431 3.73 3.29 13.13
C PRO A 431 3.74 2.17 12.06
N CYS A 432 3.83 2.53 10.77
CA CYS A 432 3.88 1.54 9.69
C CYS A 432 5.22 0.79 9.60
N PHE A 433 6.31 1.40 10.09
CA PHE A 433 7.64 0.78 10.04
C PHE A 433 8.28 0.56 11.43
N GLY A 434 7.52 0.76 12.50
CA GLY A 434 7.95 0.47 13.87
C GLY A 434 8.74 1.60 14.53
N ALA A 435 8.47 2.84 14.19
CA ALA A 435 9.04 4.01 14.85
C ALA A 435 7.97 4.81 15.61
N GLY A 436 8.28 5.26 16.80
CA GLY A 436 7.31 5.87 17.70
C GLY A 436 6.30 4.83 18.20
N ASP A 437 5.29 5.17 18.87
CA ASP A 437 4.10 4.42 19.30
C ASP A 437 4.23 2.87 19.30
N VAL A 438 5.12 2.36 20.11
CA VAL A 438 5.42 0.93 20.24
C VAL A 438 4.75 0.36 21.49
N PRO A 439 4.35 -0.93 21.51
CA PRO A 439 3.85 -1.58 22.72
C PRO A 439 4.98 -1.80 23.73
N ALA A 440 4.63 -2.11 24.97
CA ALA A 440 5.60 -2.61 25.93
C ALA A 440 6.16 -3.98 25.51
N ASN A 441 7.26 -4.41 26.14
CA ASN A 441 7.79 -5.76 25.93
C ASN A 441 6.69 -6.81 26.15
N ASN A 442 6.60 -7.77 25.24
CA ASN A 442 5.56 -8.80 25.19
C ASN A 442 4.13 -8.24 24.99
N GLY A 443 3.97 -6.94 24.67
CA GLY A 443 2.68 -6.36 24.32
C GLY A 443 2.22 -6.79 22.94
N LEU A 444 0.94 -7.15 22.78
CA LEU A 444 0.32 -7.42 21.49
C LEU A 444 -0.32 -6.12 20.97
N SER A 445 0.16 -5.67 19.80
CA SER A 445 -0.42 -4.53 19.10
C SER A 445 -1.21 -5.01 17.87
N ILE A 446 -2.46 -4.56 17.72
CA ILE A 446 -3.22 -4.71 16.49
C ILE A 446 -3.19 -3.40 15.71
N ARG A 447 -2.98 -3.51 14.41
CA ARG A 447 -2.72 -2.34 13.59
C ARG A 447 -3.48 -2.36 12.27
N HIS A 448 -4.16 -1.28 12.01
CA HIS A 448 -4.62 -0.96 10.67
C HIS A 448 -3.53 -0.12 9.98
N THR A 449 -2.50 -0.81 9.51
CA THR A 449 -1.32 -0.27 8.80
C THR A 449 -0.93 -1.21 7.66
N THR A 450 0.20 -0.98 7.01
CA THR A 450 0.57 -1.77 5.81
C THR A 450 1.34 -3.05 6.13
N ARG A 451 2.11 -3.14 7.23
CA ARG A 451 3.06 -4.22 7.47
C ARG A 451 3.10 -4.70 8.91
N ASN A 452 3.42 -5.98 9.06
CA ASN A 452 3.71 -6.65 10.34
C ASN A 452 5.03 -7.45 10.27
N PHE A 453 6.02 -6.97 9.53
CA PHE A 453 7.33 -7.59 9.38
C PHE A 453 8.10 -7.61 10.71
N PRO A 454 9.05 -8.55 10.90
CA PRO A 454 9.88 -8.58 12.08
C PRO A 454 10.73 -7.30 12.23
N ASN A 455 11.13 -7.00 13.45
CA ASN A 455 11.91 -5.80 13.83
C ASN A 455 11.21 -4.47 13.47
N ARG A 456 9.87 -4.45 13.48
CA ARG A 456 9.09 -3.24 13.16
C ARG A 456 8.84 -2.34 14.35
N GLU A 457 8.76 -2.89 15.55
CA GLU A 457 8.46 -2.15 16.76
C GLU A 457 9.71 -1.59 17.47
N GLY A 458 10.76 -1.26 16.69
CA GLY A 458 12.05 -0.85 17.23
C GLY A 458 12.81 -1.98 17.89
N SER A 459 12.28 -3.19 17.83
CA SER A 459 12.89 -4.36 18.44
C SER A 459 13.91 -5.03 17.54
N LYS A 460 14.89 -5.61 18.19
CA LYS A 460 15.74 -6.63 17.58
C LYS A 460 15.18 -8.01 17.88
N PRO A 461 15.52 -9.04 17.09
CA PRO A 461 15.20 -10.41 17.46
C PRO A 461 15.65 -10.72 18.88
N GLY A 462 14.74 -11.19 19.73
CA GLY A 462 15.02 -11.51 21.12
C GLY A 462 14.73 -10.40 22.16
N ASP A 463 14.28 -9.22 21.72
CA ASP A 463 13.92 -8.12 22.66
C ASP A 463 12.55 -8.33 23.34
N GLY A 464 11.84 -9.41 23.00
CA GLY A 464 10.56 -9.76 23.64
C GLY A 464 9.34 -8.96 23.20
N GLN A 465 9.44 -8.15 22.15
CA GLN A 465 8.29 -7.46 21.56
C GLN A 465 7.55 -8.39 20.58
N LEU A 466 6.24 -8.33 20.61
CA LEU A 466 5.37 -9.15 19.78
C LEU A 466 4.87 -8.40 18.53
#